data_ea046511a9f8b68896e12a7bdf0a8419
#
_entry.id   ea046511a9f8b68896e12a7bdf0a8419
#
_cell.length_a   1.000
_cell.length_b   1.000
_cell.length_c   1.000
_cell.angle_alpha   90.00
_cell.angle_beta   90.00
_cell.angle_gamma   90.00
#
_symmetry.space_group_name_H-M   'P 1'
#
loop_
_entity.id
_entity.type
_entity.pdbx_description
1 polymer ?
#
loop_
_entity_poly.entity_id
_entity_poly.type
_entity_poly.pdbx_seq_one_letter_code
_entity_poly.pdbx_strand_id
1 'polypeptide(L)'
;MELENELESYLITASKIHHGLTRKDTLGLAYQLAVRNGLKIPKNWDTNNSAGIDWLVGFRKRHPILSLRKPEATSLSRATSFNRTNVNAFFENLIKVYGKFGDSISPDLIYNLDETAITTVHNPPNVLSAKGQKQVGQVTSGERGVLITACCIINAVGNTVPPFLVFPRVHFKNQMLFGAPAGSAGSATKSGWMNGEIFVEVLIHFQRHVKCSKENPVILIFDNHESHITIGSLEFAKQSGIIMVTLPPHTSAKLHPLDKTVYKSLKSN
;
A
#
# COMPACT_ATOMS: atom_id res chain seq x y z
N MET A 1 29.06 -20.19 17.82
CA MET A 1 27.80 -20.53 17.10
C MET A 1 26.56 -20.22 17.94
N GLU A 2 26.48 -20.60 19.21
CA GLU A 2 25.31 -20.36 20.05
C GLU A 2 24.94 -18.86 20.17
N LEU A 3 25.92 -18.00 20.49
CA LEU A 3 25.72 -16.55 20.57
C LEU A 3 25.34 -15.90 19.23
N GLU A 4 25.81 -16.45 18.11
CA GLU A 4 25.37 -15.95 16.80
C GLU A 4 23.94 -16.36 16.48
N ASN A 5 23.47 -17.53 16.93
CA ASN A 5 22.07 -17.95 16.81
C ASN A 5 21.15 -17.10 17.68
N GLU A 6 21.60 -16.71 18.87
CA GLU A 6 20.84 -15.76 19.72
C GLU A 6 20.72 -14.39 19.04
N LEU A 7 21.82 -13.89 18.48
CA LEU A 7 21.82 -12.63 17.74
C LEU A 7 20.91 -12.69 16.51
N GLU A 8 20.94 -13.79 15.74
CA GLU A 8 20.04 -14.02 14.61
C GLU A 8 18.58 -13.94 15.05
N SER A 9 18.23 -14.70 16.10
CA SER A 9 16.87 -14.74 16.65
C SER A 9 16.39 -13.36 17.13
N TYR A 10 17.31 -12.61 17.76
CA TYR A 10 17.03 -11.24 18.20
C TYR A 10 16.79 -10.31 16.99
N LEU A 11 17.64 -10.35 15.96
CA LEU A 11 17.48 -9.53 14.74
C LEU A 11 16.15 -9.82 14.02
N ILE A 12 15.77 -11.10 13.93
CA ILE A 12 14.50 -11.51 13.34
C ILE A 12 13.33 -10.99 14.18
N THR A 13 13.40 -11.14 15.50
CA THR A 13 12.33 -10.68 16.41
C THR A 13 12.18 -9.17 16.36
N ALA A 14 13.28 -8.42 16.44
CA ALA A 14 13.28 -6.97 16.32
C ALA A 14 12.64 -6.49 15.00
N SER A 15 12.97 -7.16 13.91
CA SER A 15 12.37 -6.89 12.60
C SER A 15 10.86 -7.14 12.57
N LYS A 16 10.38 -8.22 13.19
CA LYS A 16 8.94 -8.56 13.25
C LYS A 16 8.12 -7.55 14.05
N ILE A 17 8.71 -6.94 15.07
CA ILE A 17 8.05 -5.90 15.88
C ILE A 17 8.31 -4.48 15.33
N HIS A 18 8.74 -4.35 14.07
CA HIS A 18 9.01 -3.08 13.39
C HIS A 18 10.15 -2.22 13.98
N HIS A 19 11.04 -2.83 14.75
CA HIS A 19 12.26 -2.23 15.32
C HIS A 19 13.54 -2.87 14.74
N GLY A 20 13.53 -3.13 13.43
CA GLY A 20 14.67 -3.75 12.75
C GLY A 20 15.96 -2.93 12.92
N LEU A 21 17.05 -3.64 13.18
CA LEU A 21 18.37 -3.04 13.43
C LEU A 21 19.12 -2.76 12.12
N THR A 22 19.78 -1.61 12.06
CA THR A 22 20.68 -1.25 10.96
C THR A 22 21.96 -2.07 10.98
N ARG A 23 22.76 -1.99 9.91
CA ARG A 23 24.10 -2.59 9.91
C ARG A 23 24.94 -2.11 11.09
N LYS A 24 24.91 -0.79 11.37
CA LYS A 24 25.68 -0.17 12.44
C LYS A 24 25.24 -0.71 13.81
N ASP A 25 23.93 -0.77 14.05
CA ASP A 25 23.40 -1.29 15.32
C ASP A 25 23.74 -2.78 15.49
N THR A 26 23.63 -3.58 14.42
CA THR A 26 23.99 -5.00 14.43
C THR A 26 25.48 -5.21 14.77
N LEU A 27 26.37 -4.41 14.20
CA LEU A 27 27.80 -4.47 14.49
C LEU A 27 28.13 -4.06 15.92
N GLY A 28 27.48 -2.98 16.43
CA GLY A 28 27.61 -2.57 17.83
C GLY A 28 27.11 -3.63 18.80
N LEU A 29 25.96 -4.24 18.50
CA LEU A 29 25.40 -5.31 19.34
C LEU A 29 26.28 -6.56 19.35
N ALA A 30 26.83 -6.96 18.21
CA ALA A 30 27.77 -8.08 18.10
C ALA A 30 29.03 -7.85 18.96
N TYR A 31 29.58 -6.63 18.94
CA TYR A 31 30.70 -6.27 19.81
C TYR A 31 30.32 -6.40 21.29
N GLN A 32 29.20 -5.79 21.72
CA GLN A 32 28.73 -5.84 23.10
C GLN A 32 28.52 -7.29 23.58
N LEU A 33 27.92 -8.13 22.73
CA LEU A 33 27.68 -9.53 23.00
C LEU A 33 29.00 -10.29 23.18
N ALA A 34 29.98 -10.04 22.32
CA ALA A 34 31.31 -10.66 22.41
C ALA A 34 32.05 -10.24 23.69
N VAL A 35 32.08 -8.97 24.02
CA VAL A 35 32.72 -8.44 25.24
C VAL A 35 32.04 -9.00 26.50
N ARG A 36 30.71 -8.99 26.54
CA ARG A 36 29.95 -9.49 27.71
C ARG A 36 30.18 -10.97 27.98
N ASN A 37 30.45 -11.75 26.93
CA ASN A 37 30.73 -13.19 27.03
C ASN A 37 32.21 -13.53 27.04
N GLY A 38 33.10 -12.54 27.22
CA GLY A 38 34.53 -12.74 27.33
C GLY A 38 35.19 -13.35 26.10
N LEU A 39 34.64 -13.16 24.90
CA LEU A 39 35.20 -13.68 23.65
C LEU A 39 36.46 -12.91 23.27
N LYS A 40 37.45 -13.62 22.70
CA LYS A 40 38.59 -12.96 22.12
C LYS A 40 38.20 -12.24 20.83
N ILE A 41 38.36 -10.93 20.83
CA ILE A 41 38.00 -10.06 19.70
C ILE A 41 39.21 -9.37 19.10
N PRO A 42 39.17 -8.94 17.84
CA PRO A 42 40.22 -8.13 17.23
C PRO A 42 40.35 -6.76 17.91
N LYS A 43 41.58 -6.23 18.03
CA LYS A 43 41.86 -4.92 18.65
C LYS A 43 41.03 -3.76 18.04
N ASN A 44 40.81 -3.81 16.74
CA ASN A 44 40.00 -2.77 16.05
C ASN A 44 38.51 -2.78 16.48
N TRP A 45 37.97 -3.87 17.00
CA TRP A 45 36.63 -3.88 17.57
C TRP A 45 36.57 -3.07 18.86
N ASP A 46 37.57 -3.21 19.73
CA ASP A 46 37.67 -2.42 20.96
C ASP A 46 37.84 -0.93 20.67
N THR A 47 38.71 -0.58 19.70
CA THR A 47 38.92 0.82 19.31
C THR A 47 37.64 1.47 18.78
N ASN A 48 36.84 0.73 18.03
CA ASN A 48 35.64 1.26 17.37
C ASN A 48 34.35 0.99 18.14
N ASN A 49 34.39 0.26 19.26
CA ASN A 49 33.22 -0.26 19.99
C ASN A 49 32.20 -0.94 19.04
N SER A 50 32.71 -1.69 18.06
CA SER A 50 31.90 -2.25 16.98
C SER A 50 32.60 -3.42 16.30
N ALA A 51 31.89 -4.45 15.93
CA ALA A 51 32.39 -5.52 15.08
C ALA A 51 32.77 -4.99 13.68
N GLY A 52 33.65 -5.73 12.98
CA GLY A 52 34.07 -5.36 11.64
C GLY A 52 33.06 -5.76 10.56
N ILE A 53 33.11 -5.08 9.42
CA ILE A 53 32.25 -5.40 8.25
C ILE A 53 32.49 -6.83 7.75
N ASP A 54 33.73 -7.31 7.75
CA ASP A 54 34.07 -8.67 7.31
C ASP A 54 33.39 -9.73 8.19
N TRP A 55 33.28 -9.46 9.50
CA TRP A 55 32.51 -10.31 10.40
C TRP A 55 31.03 -10.36 9.99
N LEU A 56 30.42 -9.22 9.67
CA LEU A 56 29.00 -9.15 9.24
C LEU A 56 28.78 -9.92 7.93
N VAL A 57 29.74 -9.83 6.99
CA VAL A 57 29.69 -10.61 5.75
C VAL A 57 29.76 -12.11 6.06
N GLY A 58 30.68 -12.54 6.93
CA GLY A 58 30.79 -13.92 7.41
C GLY A 58 29.54 -14.37 8.17
N PHE A 59 29.05 -13.56 9.10
CA PHE A 59 27.83 -13.81 9.87
C PHE A 59 26.63 -14.08 8.94
N ARG A 60 26.39 -13.23 7.95
CA ARG A 60 25.30 -13.42 6.99
C ARG A 60 25.45 -14.67 6.11
N LYS A 61 26.67 -15.11 5.82
CA LYS A 61 26.91 -16.37 5.11
C LYS A 61 26.54 -17.58 5.98
N ARG A 62 26.82 -17.52 7.28
CA ARG A 62 26.47 -18.57 8.24
C ARG A 62 24.98 -18.56 8.59
N HIS A 63 24.31 -17.41 8.46
CA HIS A 63 22.89 -17.19 8.76
C HIS A 63 22.13 -16.70 7.51
N PRO A 64 21.92 -17.57 6.50
CA PRO A 64 21.38 -17.19 5.19
C PRO A 64 19.91 -16.71 5.23
N ILE A 65 19.20 -16.97 6.32
CA ILE A 65 17.84 -16.43 6.57
C ILE A 65 17.86 -14.91 6.73
N LEU A 66 18.99 -14.31 7.10
CA LEU A 66 19.13 -12.86 7.25
C LEU A 66 19.44 -12.19 5.92
N SER A 67 18.63 -11.22 5.54
CA SER A 67 18.89 -10.38 4.37
C SER A 67 18.75 -8.90 4.72
N LEU A 68 19.60 -8.08 4.09
CA LEU A 68 19.48 -6.63 4.22
C LEU A 68 18.32 -6.13 3.35
N ARG A 69 17.35 -5.49 3.97
CA ARG A 69 16.17 -4.93 3.29
C ARG A 69 16.05 -3.44 3.60
N LYS A 70 15.53 -2.68 2.64
CA LYS A 70 15.07 -1.31 2.91
C LYS A 70 13.69 -1.42 3.56
N PRO A 71 13.50 -0.92 4.81
CA PRO A 71 12.19 -0.96 5.45
C PRO A 71 11.23 0.01 4.75
N GLU A 72 9.96 -0.37 4.71
CA GLU A 72 8.88 0.55 4.36
C GLU A 72 8.48 1.33 5.61
N ALA A 73 8.31 2.65 5.48
CA ALA A 73 7.85 3.48 6.58
C ALA A 73 6.41 3.06 6.97
N THR A 74 6.23 2.72 8.24
CA THR A 74 4.92 2.39 8.80
C THR A 74 4.66 3.15 10.08
N SER A 75 3.40 3.48 10.37
CA SER A 75 3.01 4.04 11.65
C SER A 75 2.73 2.93 12.67
N LEU A 76 2.81 3.26 13.96
CA LEU A 76 2.46 2.31 15.03
C LEU A 76 1.03 1.80 14.87
N SER A 77 0.09 2.68 14.50
CA SER A 77 -1.29 2.29 14.24
C SER A 77 -1.41 1.26 13.11
N ARG A 78 -0.67 1.43 11.99
CA ARG A 78 -0.64 0.42 10.92
C ARG A 78 0.00 -0.90 11.37
N ALA A 79 1.04 -0.81 12.19
CA ALA A 79 1.73 -1.99 12.71
C ALA A 79 0.85 -2.83 13.65
N THR A 80 0.06 -2.17 14.50
CA THR A 80 -0.77 -2.81 15.54
C THR A 80 -2.18 -3.17 15.06
N SER A 81 -2.74 -2.46 14.09
CA SER A 81 -4.13 -2.68 13.63
C SER A 81 -4.32 -3.97 12.85
N PHE A 82 -3.28 -4.48 12.17
CA PHE A 82 -3.33 -5.78 11.51
C PHE A 82 -3.11 -6.90 12.54
N ASN A 83 -4.13 -7.20 13.30
CA ASN A 83 -4.15 -8.25 14.31
C ASN A 83 -5.34 -9.20 14.07
N ARG A 84 -5.28 -10.36 14.72
CA ARG A 84 -6.28 -11.42 14.53
C ARG A 84 -7.70 -10.97 14.87
N THR A 85 -7.87 -10.17 15.90
CA THR A 85 -9.18 -9.66 16.34
C THR A 85 -9.82 -8.80 15.26
N ASN A 86 -9.10 -7.81 14.74
CA ASN A 86 -9.61 -6.91 13.70
C ASN A 86 -9.88 -7.65 12.39
N VAL A 87 -8.99 -8.57 12.01
CA VAL A 87 -9.15 -9.37 10.79
C VAL A 87 -10.37 -10.30 10.91
N ASN A 88 -10.52 -10.99 12.04
CA ASN A 88 -11.67 -11.86 12.27
C ASN A 88 -12.99 -11.06 12.26
N ALA A 89 -13.04 -9.91 12.94
CA ALA A 89 -14.24 -9.06 12.94
C ALA A 89 -14.65 -8.62 11.53
N PHE A 90 -13.67 -8.29 10.66
CA PHE A 90 -13.95 -7.99 9.26
C PHE A 90 -14.58 -9.18 8.52
N PHE A 91 -13.99 -10.37 8.64
CA PHE A 91 -14.53 -11.55 7.97
C PHE A 91 -15.88 -11.98 8.53
N GLU A 92 -16.11 -11.85 9.83
CA GLU A 92 -17.42 -12.09 10.44
C GLU A 92 -18.50 -11.13 9.89
N ASN A 93 -18.15 -9.85 9.69
CA ASN A 93 -19.05 -8.88 9.05
C ASN A 93 -19.30 -9.24 7.58
N LEU A 94 -18.28 -9.65 6.87
CA LEU A 94 -18.40 -10.06 5.46
C LEU A 94 -19.28 -11.31 5.32
N ILE A 95 -19.16 -12.30 6.22
CA ILE A 95 -20.02 -13.48 6.27
C ILE A 95 -21.48 -13.07 6.54
N LYS A 96 -21.73 -12.14 7.47
CA LYS A 96 -23.09 -11.63 7.72
C LYS A 96 -23.68 -10.95 6.50
N VAL A 97 -22.85 -10.21 5.74
CA VAL A 97 -23.27 -9.60 4.49
C VAL A 97 -23.60 -10.68 3.45
N TYR A 98 -22.72 -11.66 3.28
CA TYR A 98 -22.97 -12.81 2.37
C TYR A 98 -24.26 -13.56 2.73
N GLY A 99 -24.52 -13.78 4.01
CA GLY A 99 -25.74 -14.46 4.48
C GLY A 99 -27.04 -13.72 4.10
N LYS A 100 -26.98 -12.41 3.78
CA LYS A 100 -28.15 -11.67 3.28
C LYS A 100 -28.48 -11.97 1.81
N PHE A 101 -27.51 -12.47 1.05
CA PHE A 101 -27.69 -12.84 -0.36
C PHE A 101 -28.05 -14.32 -0.54
N GLY A 102 -28.02 -15.13 0.54
CA GLY A 102 -28.12 -16.58 0.44
C GLY A 102 -26.98 -17.18 -0.40
N ASP A 103 -27.25 -18.28 -1.10
CA ASP A 103 -26.27 -18.94 -1.98
C ASP A 103 -26.08 -18.21 -3.33
N SER A 104 -26.61 -17.00 -3.46
CA SER A 104 -26.74 -16.31 -4.76
C SER A 104 -25.63 -15.30 -5.06
N ILE A 105 -24.66 -15.07 -4.16
CA ILE A 105 -23.62 -14.07 -4.42
C ILE A 105 -22.54 -14.67 -5.31
N SER A 106 -22.49 -14.19 -6.54
CA SER A 106 -21.43 -14.52 -7.48
C SER A 106 -20.20 -13.61 -7.28
N PRO A 107 -18.97 -14.10 -7.51
CA PRO A 107 -17.75 -13.28 -7.39
C PRO A 107 -17.74 -12.03 -8.26
N ASP A 108 -18.44 -12.00 -9.37
CA ASP A 108 -18.58 -10.83 -10.24
C ASP A 108 -19.39 -9.69 -9.60
N LEU A 109 -20.19 -9.97 -8.54
CA LEU A 109 -20.93 -8.97 -7.77
C LEU A 109 -20.14 -8.40 -6.58
N ILE A 110 -18.90 -8.86 -6.35
CA ILE A 110 -18.04 -8.42 -5.27
C ILE A 110 -16.97 -7.51 -5.86
N TYR A 111 -17.00 -6.24 -5.50
CA TYR A 111 -16.08 -5.21 -5.98
C TYR A 111 -15.16 -4.71 -4.89
N ASN A 112 -13.96 -4.34 -5.30
CA ASN A 112 -12.99 -3.61 -4.49
C ASN A 112 -12.71 -2.26 -5.12
N LEU A 113 -12.77 -1.20 -4.32
CA LEU A 113 -12.48 0.18 -4.70
C LEU A 113 -11.32 0.69 -3.87
N ASP A 114 -10.39 1.37 -4.52
CA ASP A 114 -9.26 2.05 -3.86
C ASP A 114 -8.76 3.23 -4.68
N GLU A 115 -8.06 4.15 -4.03
CA GLU A 115 -7.45 5.29 -4.66
C GLU A 115 -5.94 5.17 -4.69
N THR A 116 -5.37 5.59 -5.80
CA THR A 116 -3.93 5.72 -5.92
C THR A 116 -3.55 7.05 -6.55
N ALA A 117 -2.40 7.59 -6.11
CA ALA A 117 -1.86 8.79 -6.70
C ALA A 117 -1.05 8.46 -7.95
N ILE A 118 -1.32 9.17 -9.03
CA ILE A 118 -0.57 9.13 -10.28
C ILE A 118 0.10 10.49 -10.47
N THR A 119 1.41 10.49 -10.66
CA THR A 119 2.17 11.71 -10.96
C THR A 119 2.28 11.92 -12.47
N THR A 120 2.22 13.18 -12.89
CA THR A 120 2.47 13.56 -14.28
C THR A 120 3.96 13.70 -14.62
N VAL A 121 4.85 13.54 -13.62
CA VAL A 121 6.30 13.52 -13.85
C VAL A 121 6.76 12.09 -14.07
N HIS A 122 7.35 11.85 -15.24
CA HIS A 122 8.04 10.60 -15.50
C HIS A 122 9.30 10.47 -14.64
N ASN A 123 9.45 9.37 -13.94
CA ASN A 123 10.73 8.96 -13.41
C ASN A 123 11.58 8.45 -14.59
N PRO A 124 12.68 9.13 -14.94
CA PRO A 124 13.49 8.67 -16.07
C PRO A 124 14.03 7.27 -15.80
N PRO A 125 14.01 6.38 -16.81
CA PRO A 125 14.60 5.05 -16.68
C PRO A 125 16.11 5.14 -16.49
N ASN A 126 16.72 4.06 -16.00
CA ASN A 126 18.16 3.97 -15.89
C ASN A 126 18.81 4.04 -17.29
N VAL A 127 19.81 4.89 -17.44
CA VAL A 127 20.55 5.07 -18.69
C VAL A 127 22.00 4.62 -18.52
N LEU A 128 22.59 4.18 -19.63
CA LEU A 128 24.04 3.91 -19.68
C LEU A 128 24.79 5.22 -19.74
N SER A 129 25.74 5.41 -18.84
CA SER A 129 26.63 6.59 -18.79
C SER A 129 28.06 6.18 -18.49
N ALA A 130 29.00 7.11 -18.58
CA ALA A 130 30.39 6.84 -18.29
C ALA A 130 30.58 6.41 -16.82
N LYS A 131 31.39 5.37 -16.60
CA LYS A 131 31.72 4.89 -15.26
C LYS A 131 32.39 6.01 -14.44
N GLY A 132 31.86 6.26 -13.26
CA GLY A 132 32.34 7.32 -12.36
C GLY A 132 31.65 8.68 -12.51
N GLN A 133 30.72 8.84 -13.44
CA GLN A 133 29.91 10.05 -13.58
C GLN A 133 28.95 10.15 -12.37
N LYS A 134 29.09 11.21 -11.55
CA LYS A 134 28.33 11.38 -10.30
C LYS A 134 26.90 11.86 -10.52
N GLN A 135 26.66 12.62 -11.60
CA GLN A 135 25.37 13.16 -11.97
C GLN A 135 25.09 12.89 -13.44
N VAL A 136 23.99 12.19 -13.70
CA VAL A 136 23.50 11.92 -15.04
C VAL A 136 22.14 12.58 -15.16
N GLY A 137 22.04 13.64 -15.98
CA GLY A 137 20.79 14.36 -16.23
C GLY A 137 20.04 13.72 -17.40
N GLN A 138 18.73 13.67 -17.30
CA GLN A 138 17.85 13.34 -18.39
C GLN A 138 16.73 14.39 -18.47
N VAL A 139 16.46 14.90 -19.66
CA VAL A 139 15.37 15.86 -19.87
C VAL A 139 14.05 15.09 -19.77
N THR A 140 13.18 15.55 -18.88
CA THR A 140 11.81 15.03 -18.71
C THR A 140 10.80 16.11 -19.12
N SER A 141 9.60 15.71 -19.53
CA SER A 141 8.57 16.59 -20.07
C SER A 141 7.89 17.53 -19.07
N GLY A 142 8.35 17.62 -17.81
CA GLY A 142 7.76 18.51 -16.82
C GLY A 142 8.67 18.77 -15.64
N GLU A 143 8.88 20.04 -15.31
CA GLU A 143 9.68 20.47 -14.15
C GLU A 143 8.92 20.31 -12.81
N ARG A 144 7.59 20.35 -12.84
CA ARG A 144 6.73 20.20 -11.66
C ARG A 144 5.59 19.24 -11.96
N GLY A 145 5.59 18.11 -11.26
CA GLY A 145 4.52 17.13 -11.32
C GLY A 145 3.25 17.60 -10.64
N VAL A 146 2.14 17.22 -11.25
CA VAL A 146 0.81 17.32 -10.64
C VAL A 146 0.42 15.92 -10.21
N LEU A 147 -0.06 15.79 -8.99
CA LEU A 147 -0.57 14.53 -8.47
C LEU A 147 -2.06 14.46 -8.78
N ILE A 148 -2.47 13.41 -9.49
CA ILE A 148 -3.87 13.11 -9.80
C ILE A 148 -4.26 11.90 -8.98
N THR A 149 -5.43 11.93 -8.35
CA THR A 149 -5.97 10.75 -7.68
C THR A 149 -6.74 9.91 -8.69
N ALA A 150 -6.37 8.66 -8.85
CA ALA A 150 -7.10 7.68 -9.65
C ALA A 150 -7.85 6.73 -8.71
N CYS A 151 -9.17 6.72 -8.78
CA CYS A 151 -10.02 5.77 -8.11
C CYS A 151 -10.25 4.59 -9.05
N CYS A 152 -9.79 3.41 -8.66
CA CYS A 152 -9.85 2.18 -9.43
C CYS A 152 -10.85 1.21 -8.78
N ILE A 153 -11.60 0.51 -9.60
CA ILE A 153 -12.61 -0.45 -9.14
C ILE A 153 -12.48 -1.74 -9.95
N ILE A 154 -12.36 -2.87 -9.24
CA ILE A 154 -12.23 -4.21 -9.84
C ILE A 154 -13.14 -5.19 -9.11
N ASN A 155 -13.73 -6.15 -9.82
CA ASN A 155 -14.47 -7.22 -9.15
C ASN A 155 -13.60 -8.48 -8.91
N ALA A 156 -14.14 -9.44 -8.18
CA ALA A 156 -13.42 -10.65 -7.78
C ALA A 156 -13.12 -11.61 -8.94
N VAL A 157 -13.70 -11.41 -10.12
CA VAL A 157 -13.36 -12.16 -11.35
C VAL A 157 -12.38 -11.41 -12.25
N GLY A 158 -11.95 -10.19 -11.86
CA GLY A 158 -10.95 -9.42 -12.58
C GLY A 158 -11.50 -8.38 -13.57
N ASN A 159 -12.81 -8.21 -13.69
CA ASN A 159 -13.40 -7.15 -14.50
C ASN A 159 -13.22 -5.79 -13.81
N THR A 160 -12.94 -4.76 -14.61
CA THR A 160 -12.68 -3.40 -14.11
C THR A 160 -13.78 -2.44 -14.54
N VAL A 161 -14.10 -1.48 -13.68
CA VAL A 161 -14.84 -0.27 -14.05
C VAL A 161 -13.83 0.75 -14.59
N PRO A 162 -14.14 1.51 -15.65
CA PRO A 162 -13.27 2.59 -16.09
C PRO A 162 -12.93 3.54 -14.93
N PRO A 163 -11.66 4.00 -14.80
CA PRO A 163 -11.22 4.75 -13.63
C PRO A 163 -11.95 6.10 -13.49
N PHE A 164 -12.12 6.54 -12.26
CA PHE A 164 -12.57 7.89 -11.93
C PHE A 164 -11.34 8.71 -11.48
N LEU A 165 -11.12 9.88 -12.11
CA LEU A 165 -9.92 10.69 -11.91
C LEU A 165 -10.25 11.99 -11.19
N VAL A 166 -9.52 12.31 -10.10
CA VAL A 166 -9.67 13.58 -9.37
C VAL A 166 -8.44 14.45 -9.62
N PHE A 167 -8.68 15.63 -10.21
CA PHE A 167 -7.63 16.54 -10.62
C PHE A 167 -7.44 17.67 -9.59
N PRO A 168 -6.20 18.10 -9.30
CA PRO A 168 -5.92 19.26 -8.45
C PRO A 168 -6.17 20.57 -9.20
N ARG A 169 -7.42 20.89 -9.41
CA ARG A 169 -7.91 22.10 -10.12
C ARG A 169 -9.17 22.62 -9.45
N VAL A 170 -9.47 23.89 -9.69
CA VAL A 170 -10.70 24.52 -9.19
C VAL A 170 -11.92 24.01 -9.98
N HIS A 171 -11.78 23.85 -11.28
CA HIS A 171 -12.84 23.41 -12.16
C HIS A 171 -12.41 22.22 -12.99
N PHE A 172 -13.28 21.23 -13.07
CA PHE A 172 -13.10 20.09 -13.95
C PHE A 172 -13.44 20.50 -15.41
N LYS A 173 -12.66 19.97 -16.35
CA LYS A 173 -12.89 20.13 -17.79
C LYS A 173 -12.76 18.78 -18.48
N ASN A 174 -13.66 18.42 -19.38
CA ASN A 174 -13.65 17.14 -20.09
C ASN A 174 -12.32 16.84 -20.83
N GLN A 175 -11.62 17.90 -21.26
CA GLN A 175 -10.29 17.78 -21.89
C GLN A 175 -9.24 17.12 -20.96
N MET A 176 -9.44 17.13 -19.66
CA MET A 176 -8.55 16.49 -18.69
C MET A 176 -8.59 14.96 -18.76
N LEU A 177 -9.64 14.41 -19.40
CA LEU A 177 -9.77 12.97 -19.65
C LEU A 177 -9.22 12.55 -21.01
N PHE A 178 -8.59 13.43 -21.79
CA PHE A 178 -8.01 13.05 -23.08
C PHE A 178 -6.89 12.04 -22.85
N GLY A 179 -6.97 10.90 -23.54
CA GLY A 179 -6.06 9.77 -23.38
C GLY A 179 -6.41 8.83 -22.22
N ALA A 180 -7.39 9.13 -21.40
CA ALA A 180 -7.91 8.19 -20.39
C ALA A 180 -8.65 7.02 -21.07
N PRO A 181 -8.74 5.84 -20.42
CA PRO A 181 -9.54 4.72 -20.92
C PRO A 181 -10.98 5.13 -21.26
N ALA A 182 -11.56 4.51 -22.28
CA ALA A 182 -12.94 4.80 -22.68
C ALA A 182 -13.92 4.56 -21.51
N GLY A 183 -14.85 5.47 -21.29
CA GLY A 183 -15.80 5.40 -20.19
C GLY A 183 -15.28 5.98 -18.87
N SER A 184 -14.02 6.44 -18.80
CA SER A 184 -13.52 7.14 -17.61
C SER A 184 -14.33 8.40 -17.31
N ALA A 185 -14.45 8.73 -16.02
CA ALA A 185 -15.04 9.98 -15.55
C ALA A 185 -14.06 10.72 -14.63
N GLY A 186 -14.40 11.92 -14.23
CA GLY A 186 -13.54 12.65 -13.31
C GLY A 186 -14.21 13.88 -12.72
N SER A 187 -13.54 14.40 -11.71
CA SER A 187 -13.90 15.62 -11.00
C SER A 187 -12.64 16.42 -10.64
N ALA A 188 -12.80 17.55 -9.98
CA ALA A 188 -11.68 18.38 -9.56
C ALA A 188 -11.88 18.91 -8.14
N THR A 189 -10.79 18.95 -7.38
CA THR A 189 -10.69 19.71 -6.11
C THR A 189 -9.40 20.52 -6.13
N LYS A 190 -9.33 21.57 -5.33
CA LYS A 190 -8.11 22.38 -5.21
C LYS A 190 -6.87 21.55 -4.87
N SER A 191 -7.03 20.51 -4.05
CA SER A 191 -5.96 19.61 -3.59
C SER A 191 -5.73 18.39 -4.48
N GLY A 192 -6.70 18.02 -5.33
CA GLY A 192 -6.72 16.75 -6.07
C GLY A 192 -7.08 15.53 -5.20
N TRP A 193 -7.45 15.72 -3.95
CA TRP A 193 -7.85 14.65 -3.06
C TRP A 193 -9.34 14.37 -3.11
N MET A 194 -9.69 13.11 -2.82
CA MET A 194 -11.08 12.67 -2.63
C MET A 194 -11.72 13.41 -1.46
N ASN A 195 -13.00 13.73 -1.58
CA ASN A 195 -13.85 14.20 -0.51
C ASN A 195 -15.23 13.51 -0.61
N GLY A 196 -16.12 13.78 0.36
CA GLY A 196 -17.41 13.11 0.43
C GLY A 196 -18.32 13.38 -0.78
N GLU A 197 -18.29 14.58 -1.34
CA GLU A 197 -19.09 14.94 -2.51
C GLU A 197 -18.61 14.18 -3.76
N ILE A 198 -17.29 14.18 -4.00
CA ILE A 198 -16.69 13.42 -5.11
C ILE A 198 -16.89 11.93 -4.95
N PHE A 199 -16.84 11.42 -3.71
CA PHE A 199 -17.09 9.99 -3.49
C PHE A 199 -18.51 9.58 -3.91
N VAL A 200 -19.50 10.43 -3.72
CA VAL A 200 -20.85 10.21 -4.28
C VAL A 200 -20.82 10.18 -5.81
N GLU A 201 -20.04 11.06 -6.47
CA GLU A 201 -19.86 11.01 -7.94
C GLU A 201 -19.21 9.69 -8.38
N VAL A 202 -18.24 9.17 -7.61
CA VAL A 202 -17.62 7.85 -7.84
C VAL A 202 -18.65 6.73 -7.73
N LEU A 203 -19.52 6.75 -6.72
CA LEU A 203 -20.60 5.78 -6.58
C LEU A 203 -21.63 5.85 -7.73
N ILE A 204 -21.93 7.05 -8.21
CA ILE A 204 -22.80 7.25 -9.39
C ILE A 204 -22.12 6.66 -10.65
N HIS A 205 -20.82 6.93 -10.82
CA HIS A 205 -20.03 6.37 -11.92
C HIS A 205 -20.00 4.84 -11.86
N PHE A 206 -19.76 4.27 -10.68
CA PHE A 206 -19.79 2.85 -10.43
C PHE A 206 -21.14 2.23 -10.80
N GLN A 207 -22.22 2.78 -10.27
CA GLN A 207 -23.60 2.29 -10.52
C GLN A 207 -23.96 2.30 -12.00
N ARG A 208 -23.56 3.33 -12.75
CA ARG A 208 -23.81 3.43 -14.21
C ARG A 208 -23.14 2.30 -15.01
N HIS A 209 -21.96 1.85 -14.60
CA HIS A 209 -21.22 0.79 -15.28
C HIS A 209 -21.69 -0.60 -14.84
N VAL A 210 -21.91 -0.78 -13.56
CA VAL A 210 -22.28 -2.07 -12.97
C VAL A 210 -23.77 -2.35 -13.10
N LYS A 211 -24.61 -1.29 -13.20
CA LYS A 211 -26.07 -1.36 -13.30
C LYS A 211 -26.71 -2.08 -12.12
N CYS A 212 -26.11 -1.96 -10.93
CA CYS A 212 -26.68 -2.51 -9.71
C CYS A 212 -27.95 -1.78 -9.29
N SER A 213 -28.83 -2.46 -8.57
CA SER A 213 -30.09 -1.97 -8.03
C SER A 213 -30.42 -2.69 -6.73
N LYS A 214 -31.51 -2.31 -6.07
CA LYS A 214 -31.99 -3.01 -4.87
C LYS A 214 -32.34 -4.49 -5.14
N GLU A 215 -32.82 -4.78 -6.35
CA GLU A 215 -33.16 -6.11 -6.81
C GLU A 215 -31.92 -6.93 -7.21
N ASN A 216 -30.88 -6.24 -7.68
CA ASN A 216 -29.60 -6.82 -8.08
C ASN A 216 -28.45 -6.11 -7.33
N PRO A 217 -28.32 -6.33 -6.03
CA PRO A 217 -27.35 -5.66 -5.21
C PRO A 217 -25.94 -6.20 -5.43
N VAL A 218 -24.94 -5.34 -5.13
CA VAL A 218 -23.52 -5.68 -5.19
C VAL A 218 -22.83 -5.33 -3.88
N ILE A 219 -21.71 -5.99 -3.60
CA ILE A 219 -20.83 -5.64 -2.47
C ILE A 219 -19.69 -4.78 -2.98
N LEU A 220 -19.46 -3.65 -2.31
CA LEU A 220 -18.32 -2.76 -2.56
C LEU A 220 -17.44 -2.70 -1.32
N ILE A 221 -16.23 -3.27 -1.43
CA ILE A 221 -15.22 -3.31 -0.36
C ILE A 221 -14.21 -2.18 -0.61
N PHE A 222 -13.95 -1.35 0.39
CA PHE A 222 -13.03 -0.21 0.31
C PHE A 222 -12.44 0.11 1.69
N ASP A 223 -11.53 1.07 1.78
CA ASP A 223 -10.93 1.47 3.05
C ASP A 223 -11.90 2.27 3.93
N ASN A 224 -11.56 2.40 5.21
CA ASN A 224 -12.39 3.12 6.17
C ASN A 224 -11.98 4.61 6.27
N HIS A 225 -11.80 5.28 5.13
CA HIS A 225 -11.51 6.71 5.12
C HIS A 225 -12.78 7.54 5.35
N GLU A 226 -12.69 8.63 6.12
CA GLU A 226 -13.86 9.46 6.47
C GLU A 226 -14.58 10.07 5.26
N SER A 227 -13.86 10.35 4.17
CA SER A 227 -14.45 10.86 2.93
C SER A 227 -15.42 9.88 2.26
N HIS A 228 -15.32 8.59 2.58
CA HIS A 228 -16.16 7.54 1.98
C HIS A 228 -17.47 7.32 2.72
N ILE A 229 -17.52 7.70 4.01
CA ILE A 229 -18.65 7.41 4.90
C ILE A 229 -19.35 8.74 5.25
N THR A 230 -20.10 9.25 4.29
CA THR A 230 -20.93 10.44 4.45
C THR A 230 -22.41 10.07 4.35
N ILE A 231 -23.30 10.92 4.84
CA ILE A 231 -24.76 10.70 4.71
C ILE A 231 -25.12 10.52 3.23
N GLY A 232 -24.59 11.38 2.36
CA GLY A 232 -24.88 11.31 0.92
C GLY A 232 -24.42 10.00 0.27
N SER A 233 -23.23 9.51 0.62
CA SER A 233 -22.71 8.24 0.08
C SER A 233 -23.54 7.03 0.58
N LEU A 234 -23.91 7.03 1.86
CA LEU A 234 -24.73 5.98 2.46
C LEU A 234 -26.14 5.92 1.87
N GLU A 235 -26.77 7.08 1.71
CA GLU A 235 -28.11 7.19 1.10
C GLU A 235 -28.10 6.75 -0.36
N PHE A 236 -27.14 7.23 -1.14
CA PHE A 236 -26.99 6.82 -2.54
C PHE A 236 -26.75 5.31 -2.67
N ALA A 237 -25.82 4.76 -1.89
CA ALA A 237 -25.51 3.33 -1.88
C ALA A 237 -26.76 2.49 -1.55
N LYS A 238 -27.50 2.87 -0.51
CA LYS A 238 -28.75 2.21 -0.10
C LYS A 238 -29.82 2.24 -1.19
N GLN A 239 -29.96 3.36 -1.91
CA GLN A 239 -30.91 3.53 -3.00
C GLN A 239 -30.53 2.69 -4.24
N SER A 240 -29.24 2.57 -4.49
CA SER A 240 -28.67 1.93 -5.69
C SER A 240 -28.33 0.44 -5.50
N GLY A 241 -28.61 -0.15 -4.33
CA GLY A 241 -28.28 -1.56 -4.07
C GLY A 241 -26.79 -1.82 -3.89
N ILE A 242 -26.01 -0.81 -3.48
CA ILE A 242 -24.59 -0.97 -3.17
C ILE A 242 -24.44 -1.27 -1.68
N ILE A 243 -23.96 -2.44 -1.33
CA ILE A 243 -23.66 -2.80 0.05
C ILE A 243 -22.21 -2.46 0.33
N MET A 244 -22.01 -1.40 1.08
CA MET A 244 -20.71 -0.86 1.45
C MET A 244 -20.12 -1.67 2.60
N VAL A 245 -18.90 -2.19 2.41
CA VAL A 245 -18.13 -2.94 3.42
C VAL A 245 -16.76 -2.29 3.55
N THR A 246 -16.44 -1.81 4.75
CA THR A 246 -15.13 -1.18 4.99
C THR A 246 -14.12 -2.16 5.55
N LEU A 247 -12.88 -2.05 5.10
CA LEU A 247 -11.74 -2.72 5.71
C LEU A 247 -11.48 -2.17 7.12
N PRO A 248 -10.93 -2.97 8.04
CA PRO A 248 -10.52 -2.46 9.34
C PRO A 248 -9.53 -1.29 9.19
N PRO A 249 -9.61 -0.26 10.06
CA PRO A 249 -8.72 0.89 9.98
C PRO A 249 -7.24 0.49 9.94
N HIS A 250 -6.45 1.15 9.11
CA HIS A 250 -5.01 0.94 8.97
C HIS A 250 -4.56 -0.47 8.49
N THR A 251 -5.46 -1.28 7.92
CA THR A 251 -5.13 -2.62 7.42
C THR A 251 -5.00 -2.69 5.90
N SER A 252 -5.27 -1.61 5.17
CA SER A 252 -5.30 -1.55 3.70
C SER A 252 -4.03 -2.14 3.06
N ALA A 253 -2.84 -1.77 3.55
CA ALA A 253 -1.56 -2.32 3.05
C ALA A 253 -1.44 -3.86 3.14
N LYS A 254 -2.31 -4.55 3.88
CA LYS A 254 -2.33 -6.01 4.05
C LYS A 254 -3.57 -6.68 3.46
N LEU A 255 -4.73 -6.04 3.56
CA LEU A 255 -6.02 -6.60 3.18
C LEU A 255 -6.58 -6.05 1.86
N HIS A 256 -6.13 -4.88 1.39
CA HIS A 256 -6.67 -4.25 0.19
C HIS A 256 -6.17 -4.96 -1.08
N PRO A 257 -7.04 -5.59 -1.89
CA PRO A 257 -6.62 -6.32 -3.08
C PRO A 257 -5.87 -5.44 -4.09
N LEU A 258 -6.37 -4.23 -4.39
CA LEU A 258 -5.76 -3.30 -5.34
C LEU A 258 -4.33 -2.90 -4.93
N ASP A 259 -4.10 -2.58 -3.66
CA ASP A 259 -2.77 -2.27 -3.11
C ASP A 259 -1.79 -3.45 -3.26
N LYS A 260 -2.30 -4.67 -3.08
CA LYS A 260 -1.49 -5.89 -3.07
C LYS A 260 -1.09 -6.37 -4.47
N THR A 261 -1.97 -6.21 -5.43
CA THR A 261 -1.83 -6.87 -6.74
C THR A 261 -1.67 -5.89 -7.90
N VAL A 262 -2.44 -4.80 -7.93
CA VAL A 262 -2.56 -3.94 -9.10
C VAL A 262 -1.62 -2.74 -9.05
N TYR A 263 -1.63 -2.00 -7.95
CA TYR A 263 -0.95 -0.70 -7.89
C TYR A 263 0.57 -0.77 -7.98
N LYS A 264 1.18 -1.85 -7.51
CA LYS A 264 2.62 -2.04 -7.66
C LYS A 264 3.00 -2.11 -9.14
N SER A 265 2.27 -2.87 -9.92
CA SER A 265 2.49 -3.00 -11.37
C SER A 265 2.17 -1.70 -12.11
N LEU A 266 1.05 -1.06 -11.77
CA LEU A 266 0.65 0.23 -12.36
C LEU A 266 1.70 1.34 -12.16
N LYS A 267 2.34 1.40 -11.00
CA LYS A 267 3.35 2.42 -10.67
C LYS A 267 4.76 2.10 -11.20
N SER A 268 5.01 0.86 -11.64
CA SER A 268 6.31 0.45 -12.19
C SER A 268 6.42 0.61 -13.70
N ASN A 269 5.32 0.84 -14.37
CA ASN A 269 5.21 1.14 -15.80
C ASN A 269 5.04 2.66 -16.02
#